data_c0b146091cca5cfd9c56fcb74cf56237
#
_entry.id   c0b146091cca5cfd9c56fcb74cf56237
#
_cell.length_a   1.000
_cell.length_b   1.000
_cell.length_c   1.000
_cell.angle_alpha   90.00
_cell.angle_beta   90.00
_cell.angle_gamma   90.00
#
_symmetry.space_group_name_H-M   'P 1'
#
loop_
_entity.id
_entity.type
_entity.pdbx_description
1 polymer ?
#
loop_
_entity_poly.entity_id
_entity_poly.type
_entity_poly.pdbx_seq_one_letter_code
_entity_poly.pdbx_strand_id
1 'polypeptide(L)'
;MRSRRPITRRTALHAVLTLAVAVLARVATVLAIGTAVTARPPNVVVILTDDQGYADISFNPHHPKEVSTPHLDALARESVWFSQGYITGNVCSPTRAGLLTGRYQQRAGVYTAGEGGRGIAQTETIFPKFLKPAGYVSGAFGKWHLGLTVEQSPVGRGFDEWYGFLGRGAHDYLKLDDIEGSPMYRNGKPIKDEGYLTTRLTDETVAFIQKHKAQPFYVHLAYNAVHSPAQAPAADIARFKKQFPEITEARAILMAMLHHLDLGVGRVVDTLKKEGLWENTLLVFLTDNGGSKAMSAVNTPLRGAKQQNYEGGIRTPFIVSWPAAFKGGRTLDTPISSLDILPTALEAAGVALPTAKPLDGKSLLPLLTGKSSQHIDTFYWSEGGEAGGFAVRSGDWKLVQQRSQPKVELFNLAKDPAETTDLASENAAKVAELTKLYDTWLDQMAEPM
;
A
#
# COMPACT_ATOMS: atom_id res chain seq x y z
N MET A 1 11.69 71.67 58.01
CA MET A 1 10.78 70.66 58.50
C MET A 1 9.96 70.12 57.35
N ARG A 2 10.28 68.93 56.83
CA ARG A 2 9.48 68.23 55.75
C ARG A 2 8.63 67.16 56.41
N SER A 3 7.32 67.33 56.39
CA SER A 3 6.33 66.39 56.95
C SER A 3 6.28 65.13 56.07
N ARG A 4 6.55 63.95 56.67
CA ARG A 4 6.31 62.65 56.07
C ARG A 4 4.83 62.32 56.28
N ARG A 5 4.08 62.15 55.20
CA ARG A 5 2.70 61.58 55.24
C ARG A 5 2.75 60.10 55.46
N PRO A 6 1.94 59.49 56.34
CA PRO A 6 1.90 58.03 56.52
C PRO A 6 1.22 57.34 55.36
N ILE A 7 1.86 56.28 54.85
CA ILE A 7 1.29 55.37 53.87
C ILE A 7 0.19 54.61 54.56
N THR A 8 -1.05 54.75 54.13
CA THR A 8 -2.20 54.04 54.71
C THR A 8 -2.16 52.59 54.39
N ARG A 9 -2.53 51.70 55.32
CA ARG A 9 -2.59 50.22 55.16
C ARG A 9 -3.36 49.74 53.88
N ARG A 10 -4.29 50.58 53.37
CA ARG A 10 -5.03 50.28 52.14
C ARG A 10 -4.16 50.33 50.87
N THR A 11 -3.22 51.24 50.78
CA THR A 11 -2.32 51.36 49.60
C THR A 11 -1.30 50.22 49.53
N ALA A 12 -0.83 49.69 50.69
CA ALA A 12 0.05 48.55 50.71
C ALA A 12 -0.66 47.23 50.30
N LEU A 13 -1.94 47.10 50.70
CA LEU A 13 -2.73 45.88 50.35
C LEU A 13 -3.04 45.81 48.85
N HIS A 14 -3.32 46.96 48.22
CA HIS A 14 -3.55 47.02 46.76
C HIS A 14 -2.27 46.71 45.95
N ALA A 15 -1.12 47.18 46.39
CA ALA A 15 0.16 46.91 45.74
C ALA A 15 0.56 45.43 45.82
N VAL A 16 0.31 44.78 46.95
CA VAL A 16 0.57 43.33 47.13
C VAL A 16 -0.39 42.47 46.30
N LEU A 17 -1.68 42.84 46.23
CA LEU A 17 -2.68 42.15 45.43
C LEU A 17 -2.38 42.26 43.94
N THR A 18 -1.97 43.44 43.46
CA THR A 18 -1.62 43.65 42.03
C THR A 18 -0.34 42.91 41.66
N LEU A 19 0.63 42.80 42.54
CA LEU A 19 1.85 42.01 42.31
C LEU A 19 1.57 40.52 42.28
N ALA A 20 0.70 40.01 43.18
CA ALA A 20 0.28 38.59 43.20
C ALA A 20 -0.49 38.22 41.95
N VAL A 21 -1.40 39.05 41.45
CA VAL A 21 -2.15 38.82 40.22
C VAL A 21 -1.21 38.84 38.99
N ALA A 22 -0.24 39.75 38.96
CA ALA A 22 0.75 39.79 37.87
C ALA A 22 1.69 38.58 37.86
N VAL A 23 2.07 38.08 39.03
CA VAL A 23 2.88 36.85 39.16
C VAL A 23 2.08 35.62 38.77
N LEU A 24 0.82 35.51 39.20
CA LEU A 24 -0.09 34.42 38.80
C LEU A 24 -0.38 34.45 37.31
N ALA A 25 -0.59 35.60 36.71
CA ALA A 25 -0.77 35.75 35.26
C ALA A 25 0.49 35.34 34.47
N ARG A 26 1.69 35.67 34.97
CA ARG A 26 2.96 35.24 34.34
C ARG A 26 3.23 33.73 34.51
N VAL A 27 2.90 33.16 35.67
CA VAL A 27 2.99 31.73 35.89
C VAL A 27 1.99 30.95 35.03
N ALA A 28 0.75 31.46 34.86
CA ALA A 28 -0.24 30.91 33.95
C ALA A 28 0.20 31.02 32.48
N THR A 29 0.87 32.12 32.08
CA THR A 29 1.42 32.28 30.72
C THR A 29 2.63 31.37 30.48
N VAL A 30 3.47 31.11 31.49
CA VAL A 30 4.61 30.20 31.41
C VAL A 30 4.14 28.73 31.42
N LEU A 31 3.04 28.41 32.12
CA LEU A 31 2.39 27.08 32.07
C LEU A 31 1.58 26.88 30.79
N ALA A 32 1.13 27.95 30.11
CA ALA A 32 0.48 27.89 28.80
C ALA A 32 1.47 27.82 27.61
N ILE A 33 2.78 28.03 27.84
CA ILE A 33 3.87 27.56 26.99
C ILE A 33 4.20 26.09 27.40
N GLY A 34 3.18 25.35 27.75
CA GLY A 34 3.23 23.91 27.76
C GLY A 34 3.59 23.53 26.31
N THR A 35 4.78 22.99 26.13
CA THR A 35 5.22 22.30 24.94
C THR A 35 3.98 21.66 24.33
N ALA A 36 3.51 22.19 23.20
CA ALA A 36 2.77 21.37 22.26
C ALA A 36 3.72 20.20 21.97
N VAL A 37 3.58 19.11 22.71
CA VAL A 37 4.15 17.83 22.32
C VAL A 37 3.52 17.64 20.95
N THR A 38 4.25 18.00 19.91
CA THR A 38 3.83 17.67 18.54
C THR A 38 3.65 16.17 18.57
N ALA A 39 2.40 15.74 18.47
CA ALA A 39 2.10 14.31 18.52
C ALA A 39 3.04 13.63 17.52
N ARG A 40 3.77 12.62 18.00
CA ARG A 40 4.72 11.87 17.16
C ARG A 40 4.02 11.51 15.84
N PRO A 41 4.62 11.78 14.67
CA PRO A 41 4.07 11.33 13.41
C PRO A 41 3.78 9.83 13.45
N PRO A 42 2.71 9.34 12.81
CA PRO A 42 2.37 7.91 12.83
C PRO A 42 3.47 7.08 12.17
N ASN A 43 3.64 5.84 12.61
CA ASN A 43 4.37 4.88 11.80
C ASN A 43 3.58 4.60 10.52
N VAL A 44 4.27 4.23 9.45
CA VAL A 44 3.66 3.84 8.18
C VAL A 44 4.07 2.40 7.88
N VAL A 45 3.11 1.52 7.67
CA VAL A 45 3.33 0.12 7.31
C VAL A 45 2.53 -0.19 6.05
N VAL A 46 3.21 -0.52 4.96
CA VAL A 46 2.59 -1.00 3.72
C VAL A 46 2.92 -2.47 3.57
N ILE A 47 1.89 -3.32 3.59
CA ILE A 47 1.98 -4.76 3.33
C ILE A 47 1.45 -5.00 1.92
N LEU A 48 2.33 -5.42 1.03
CA LEU A 48 2.05 -5.69 -0.36
C LEU A 48 2.23 -7.18 -0.63
N THR A 49 1.17 -7.87 -1.03
CA THR A 49 1.24 -9.26 -1.46
C THR A 49 1.42 -9.37 -2.97
N ASP A 50 1.68 -10.55 -3.50
CA ASP A 50 1.99 -10.80 -4.89
C ASP A 50 1.04 -11.88 -5.45
N ASP A 51 0.31 -11.56 -6.51
CA ASP A 51 -0.62 -12.47 -7.19
C ASP A 51 -1.80 -12.99 -6.35
N GLN A 52 -2.11 -12.37 -5.21
CA GLN A 52 -3.24 -12.79 -4.37
C GLN A 52 -4.57 -12.45 -5.05
N GLY A 53 -5.45 -13.42 -5.19
CA GLY A 53 -6.77 -13.21 -5.78
C GLY A 53 -7.68 -12.34 -4.91
N TYR A 54 -8.60 -11.62 -5.57
CA TYR A 54 -9.61 -10.78 -4.88
C TYR A 54 -10.46 -11.58 -3.89
N ALA A 55 -10.74 -12.85 -4.21
CA ALA A 55 -11.48 -13.76 -3.33
C ALA A 55 -10.57 -14.68 -2.48
N ASP A 56 -9.25 -14.53 -2.54
CA ASP A 56 -8.32 -15.30 -1.70
C ASP A 56 -8.07 -14.58 -0.35
N ILE A 57 -9.14 -14.09 0.26
CA ILE A 57 -9.22 -13.57 1.61
C ILE A 57 -10.61 -13.90 2.18
N SER A 58 -10.69 -14.55 3.34
CA SER A 58 -11.96 -15.04 3.87
C SER A 58 -12.91 -13.94 4.38
N PHE A 59 -12.43 -12.71 4.55
CA PHE A 59 -13.28 -11.54 4.78
C PHE A 59 -14.16 -11.19 3.56
N ASN A 60 -13.72 -11.52 2.35
CA ASN A 60 -14.51 -11.31 1.14
C ASN A 60 -15.69 -12.32 1.09
N PRO A 61 -16.95 -11.88 0.95
CA PRO A 61 -18.11 -12.80 0.95
C PRO A 61 -18.13 -13.79 -0.22
N HIS A 62 -17.32 -13.56 -1.25
CA HIS A 62 -17.23 -14.45 -2.43
C HIS A 62 -16.05 -15.42 -2.36
N HIS A 63 -15.40 -15.55 -1.20
CA HIS A 63 -14.27 -16.47 -1.05
C HIS A 63 -14.69 -17.93 -1.18
N PRO A 64 -13.86 -18.79 -1.82
CA PRO A 64 -14.05 -20.24 -1.79
C PRO A 64 -13.93 -20.81 -0.37
N LYS A 65 -14.60 -21.93 -0.10
CA LYS A 65 -14.68 -22.52 1.25
C LYS A 65 -13.35 -22.97 1.84
N GLU A 66 -12.35 -23.25 0.99
CA GLU A 66 -11.01 -23.63 1.42
C GLU A 66 -10.14 -22.43 1.83
N VAL A 67 -10.56 -21.21 1.52
CA VAL A 67 -9.86 -19.99 1.91
C VAL A 67 -10.12 -19.69 3.39
N SER A 68 -9.05 -19.57 4.16
CA SER A 68 -9.11 -19.21 5.58
C SER A 68 -7.93 -18.28 5.91
N THR A 69 -8.24 -17.02 6.19
CA THR A 69 -7.27 -15.97 6.51
C THR A 69 -7.67 -15.23 7.78
N PRO A 70 -7.68 -15.92 8.95
CA PRO A 70 -8.24 -15.38 10.19
C PRO A 70 -7.56 -14.09 10.68
N HIS A 71 -6.27 -13.89 10.42
CA HIS A 71 -5.54 -12.68 10.82
C HIS A 71 -5.86 -11.51 9.89
N LEU A 72 -5.95 -11.71 8.58
CA LEU A 72 -6.41 -10.71 7.62
C LEU A 72 -7.87 -10.34 7.88
N ASP A 73 -8.71 -11.32 8.23
CA ASP A 73 -10.10 -11.07 8.60
C ASP A 73 -10.21 -10.22 9.87
N ALA A 74 -9.38 -10.48 10.88
CA ALA A 74 -9.33 -9.68 12.09
C ALA A 74 -8.87 -8.24 11.77
N LEU A 75 -7.82 -8.10 10.96
CA LEU A 75 -7.37 -6.79 10.49
C LEU A 75 -8.48 -6.04 9.73
N ALA A 76 -9.18 -6.70 8.81
CA ALA A 76 -10.26 -6.08 8.04
C ALA A 76 -11.43 -5.62 8.93
N ARG A 77 -11.79 -6.44 9.96
CA ARG A 77 -12.84 -6.08 10.92
C ARG A 77 -12.49 -4.87 11.79
N GLU A 78 -11.23 -4.68 12.11
CA GLU A 78 -10.74 -3.54 12.91
C GLU A 78 -10.43 -2.29 12.07
N SER A 79 -10.45 -2.39 10.74
CA SER A 79 -9.97 -1.38 9.79
C SER A 79 -11.07 -0.87 8.86
N VAL A 80 -10.70 -0.09 7.86
CA VAL A 80 -11.55 0.26 6.73
C VAL A 80 -11.20 -0.64 5.55
N TRP A 81 -12.18 -1.42 5.10
CA TRP A 81 -12.11 -2.19 3.86
C TRP A 81 -12.61 -1.33 2.70
N PHE A 82 -11.82 -1.21 1.64
CA PHE A 82 -12.28 -0.60 0.40
C PHE A 82 -12.69 -1.68 -0.58
N SER A 83 -13.98 -1.73 -0.90
CA SER A 83 -14.50 -2.71 -1.86
C SER A 83 -14.03 -2.46 -3.29
N GLN A 84 -13.62 -1.23 -3.61
CA GLN A 84 -13.14 -0.77 -4.91
C GLN A 84 -11.72 -0.20 -4.80
N GLY A 85 -10.78 -0.98 -4.27
CA GLY A 85 -9.37 -0.64 -4.24
C GLY A 85 -8.67 -1.03 -5.53
N TYR A 86 -8.03 -0.07 -6.22
CA TYR A 86 -7.36 -0.29 -7.49
C TYR A 86 -5.85 -0.15 -7.38
N ILE A 87 -5.17 -0.98 -8.15
CA ILE A 87 -3.74 -0.84 -8.44
C ILE A 87 -3.55 -0.25 -9.84
N THR A 88 -2.36 0.24 -10.19
CA THR A 88 -2.12 0.99 -11.43
C THR A 88 -1.55 0.18 -12.59
N GLY A 89 -1.28 -1.08 -12.36
CA GLY A 89 -0.86 -2.02 -13.38
C GLY A 89 -1.54 -3.37 -13.20
N ASN A 90 -1.69 -4.13 -14.25
CA ASN A 90 -2.22 -5.48 -14.21
C ASN A 90 -1.12 -6.55 -14.02
N VAL A 91 0.12 -6.10 -13.73
CA VAL A 91 1.31 -6.91 -13.41
C VAL A 91 2.19 -6.21 -12.37
N CYS A 92 3.13 -6.95 -11.77
CA CYS A 92 3.87 -6.57 -10.57
C CYS A 92 4.61 -5.22 -10.63
N SER A 93 5.62 -5.10 -11.51
CA SER A 93 6.53 -3.93 -11.49
C SER A 93 5.86 -2.59 -11.72
N PRO A 94 4.91 -2.43 -12.67
CA PRO A 94 4.20 -1.17 -12.85
C PRO A 94 3.51 -0.70 -11.56
N THR A 95 2.73 -1.57 -10.91
CA THR A 95 2.07 -1.22 -9.65
C THR A 95 3.06 -0.84 -8.56
N ARG A 96 4.17 -1.58 -8.42
CA ARG A 96 5.21 -1.30 -7.42
C ARG A 96 5.88 0.06 -7.67
N ALA A 97 6.14 0.40 -8.93
CA ALA A 97 6.66 1.71 -9.32
C ALA A 97 5.67 2.84 -9.00
N GLY A 98 4.40 2.67 -9.37
CA GLY A 98 3.34 3.63 -9.06
C GLY A 98 3.17 3.86 -7.57
N LEU A 99 3.05 2.78 -6.77
CA LEU A 99 2.91 2.85 -5.32
C LEU A 99 4.07 3.62 -4.65
N LEU A 100 5.30 3.34 -5.05
CA LEU A 100 6.48 3.96 -4.43
C LEU A 100 6.69 5.42 -4.85
N THR A 101 6.19 5.83 -6.01
CA THR A 101 6.31 7.20 -6.52
C THR A 101 5.07 8.06 -6.26
N GLY A 102 3.91 7.45 -5.98
CA GLY A 102 2.60 8.13 -5.90
C GLY A 102 2.15 8.72 -7.23
N ARG A 103 2.74 8.25 -8.34
CA ARG A 103 2.49 8.74 -9.70
C ARG A 103 2.26 7.57 -10.64
N TYR A 104 1.48 7.78 -11.67
CA TYR A 104 1.38 6.77 -12.72
C TYR A 104 2.77 6.41 -13.22
N GLN A 105 3.11 5.15 -13.18
CA GLN A 105 4.42 4.62 -13.55
C GLN A 105 4.77 4.86 -15.03
N GLN A 106 3.77 5.07 -15.88
CA GLN A 106 3.93 5.45 -17.29
C GLN A 106 4.62 6.81 -17.45
N ARG A 107 4.55 7.70 -16.44
CA ARG A 107 5.35 8.94 -16.42
C ARG A 107 6.86 8.70 -16.38
N ALA A 108 7.26 7.50 -15.98
CA ALA A 108 8.65 7.04 -15.97
C ALA A 108 8.92 5.96 -17.03
N GLY A 109 8.03 5.78 -18.01
CA GLY A 109 8.19 4.80 -19.09
C GLY A 109 8.00 3.33 -18.65
N VAL A 110 7.40 3.07 -17.49
CA VAL A 110 7.17 1.71 -16.99
C VAL A 110 5.74 1.29 -17.31
N TYR A 111 5.56 0.44 -18.29
CA TYR A 111 4.26 -0.06 -18.73
C TYR A 111 4.04 -1.53 -18.43
N THR A 112 5.10 -2.33 -18.49
CA THR A 112 5.07 -3.78 -18.27
C THR A 112 6.07 -4.23 -17.20
N ALA A 113 6.03 -5.51 -16.85
CA ALA A 113 7.01 -6.08 -15.91
C ALA A 113 8.44 -6.10 -16.49
N GLY A 114 8.59 -6.05 -17.82
CA GLY A 114 9.89 -6.01 -18.49
C GLY A 114 10.63 -4.70 -18.25
N GLU A 115 9.98 -3.56 -18.43
CA GLU A 115 10.56 -2.23 -18.16
C GLU A 115 10.80 -2.04 -16.66
N GLY A 116 9.82 -2.40 -15.82
CA GLY A 116 9.95 -2.30 -14.37
C GLY A 116 11.12 -3.12 -13.82
N GLY A 117 11.39 -4.28 -14.41
CA GLY A 117 12.56 -5.09 -14.07
C GLY A 117 13.90 -4.42 -14.39
N ARG A 118 13.95 -3.45 -15.29
CA ARG A 118 15.14 -2.61 -15.56
C ARG A 118 15.30 -1.48 -14.53
N GLY A 119 14.30 -1.25 -13.69
CA GLY A 119 14.27 -0.22 -12.67
C GLY A 119 13.57 1.05 -13.12
N ILE A 120 13.24 1.88 -12.15
CA ILE A 120 12.73 3.24 -12.39
C ILE A 120 13.86 4.25 -12.39
N ALA A 121 13.73 5.30 -13.21
CA ALA A 121 14.78 6.31 -13.33
C ALA A 121 15.21 6.86 -11.96
N GLN A 122 16.52 7.07 -11.78
CA GLN A 122 17.08 7.60 -10.53
C GLN A 122 16.57 9.01 -10.21
N THR A 123 16.06 9.73 -11.22
CA THR A 123 15.42 11.05 -11.08
C THR A 123 14.02 11.00 -10.46
N GLU A 124 13.40 9.82 -10.39
CA GLU A 124 12.14 9.65 -9.66
C GLU A 124 12.41 9.53 -8.16
N THR A 125 11.73 10.36 -7.38
CA THR A 125 11.76 10.26 -5.92
C THR A 125 10.78 9.19 -5.47
N ILE A 126 11.19 8.33 -4.54
CA ILE A 126 10.35 7.27 -4.00
C ILE A 126 10.06 7.49 -2.51
N PHE A 127 9.06 6.79 -2.03
CA PHE A 127 8.42 6.88 -0.72
C PHE A 127 9.38 7.20 0.45
N PRO A 128 10.47 6.44 0.73
CA PRO A 128 11.33 6.70 1.88
C PRO A 128 12.01 8.07 1.82
N LYS A 129 12.36 8.54 0.62
CA LYS A 129 13.01 9.85 0.46
C LYS A 129 12.08 11.02 0.82
N PHE A 130 10.76 10.89 0.61
CA PHE A 130 9.79 11.89 1.02
C PHE A 130 9.62 11.95 2.53
N LEU A 131 9.67 10.82 3.24
CA LEU A 131 9.48 10.74 4.68
C LEU A 131 10.75 11.06 5.49
N LYS A 132 11.93 10.93 4.90
CA LYS A 132 13.21 11.12 5.58
C LYS A 132 13.36 12.49 6.27
N PRO A 133 12.94 13.63 5.65
CA PRO A 133 13.01 14.94 6.31
C PRO A 133 12.13 15.05 7.57
N ALA A 134 11.09 14.22 7.70
CA ALA A 134 10.24 14.13 8.88
C ALA A 134 10.79 13.16 9.96
N GLY A 135 12.04 12.70 9.82
CA GLY A 135 12.72 11.86 10.81
C GLY A 135 12.38 10.38 10.75
N TYR A 136 11.75 9.91 9.67
CA TYR A 136 11.46 8.48 9.51
C TYR A 136 12.71 7.68 9.20
N VAL A 137 12.84 6.52 9.86
CA VAL A 137 13.70 5.43 9.42
C VAL A 137 12.87 4.46 8.59
N SER A 138 13.44 3.92 7.52
CA SER A 138 12.71 3.13 6.54
C SER A 138 13.33 1.75 6.32
N GLY A 139 12.48 0.71 6.29
CA GLY A 139 12.86 -0.67 5.99
C GLY A 139 12.04 -1.25 4.84
N ALA A 140 12.74 -1.94 3.91
CA ALA A 140 12.10 -2.71 2.85
C ALA A 140 12.37 -4.20 3.06
N PHE A 141 11.32 -5.03 2.98
CA PHE A 141 11.41 -6.47 3.22
C PHE A 141 10.73 -7.23 2.09
N GLY A 142 11.49 -8.04 1.35
CA GLY A 142 10.99 -8.92 0.31
C GLY A 142 11.29 -8.52 -1.12
N LYS A 143 10.34 -8.77 -2.00
CA LYS A 143 10.44 -8.59 -3.44
C LYS A 143 10.57 -7.12 -3.81
N TRP A 144 11.63 -6.80 -4.57
CA TRP A 144 11.82 -5.45 -5.11
C TRP A 144 11.20 -5.29 -6.50
N HIS A 145 11.73 -6.00 -7.48
CA HIS A 145 11.27 -6.01 -8.87
C HIS A 145 11.27 -4.62 -9.57
N LEU A 146 12.17 -3.73 -9.14
CA LEU A 146 12.36 -2.38 -9.68
C LEU A 146 13.85 -2.09 -9.92
N GLY A 147 14.54 -3.05 -10.51
CA GLY A 147 15.95 -2.99 -10.85
C GLY A 147 16.70 -4.26 -10.49
N LEU A 148 17.87 -4.43 -11.10
CA LEU A 148 18.71 -5.64 -11.01
C LEU A 148 20.06 -5.38 -10.35
N THR A 149 20.40 -4.12 -10.06
CA THR A 149 21.70 -3.74 -9.48
C THR A 149 21.52 -3.21 -8.05
N VAL A 150 22.63 -3.18 -7.30
CA VAL A 150 22.64 -2.66 -5.92
C VAL A 150 22.26 -1.17 -5.89
N GLU A 151 22.66 -0.39 -6.89
CA GLU A 151 22.33 1.03 -7.03
C GLU A 151 20.83 1.25 -7.25
N GLN A 152 20.16 0.27 -7.86
CA GLN A 152 18.73 0.26 -8.09
C GLN A 152 17.96 -0.42 -6.94
N SER A 153 18.63 -1.03 -5.98
CA SER A 153 18.04 -1.72 -4.84
C SER A 153 17.34 -0.75 -3.88
N PRO A 154 16.53 -1.23 -2.92
CA PRO A 154 15.90 -0.37 -1.92
C PRO A 154 16.90 0.56 -1.22
N VAL A 155 18.08 0.09 -0.78
CA VAL A 155 19.08 0.94 -0.13
C VAL A 155 19.69 1.94 -1.10
N GLY A 156 19.96 1.57 -2.35
CA GLY A 156 20.39 2.50 -3.41
C GLY A 156 19.33 3.56 -3.75
N ARG A 157 18.05 3.28 -3.45
CA ARG A 157 16.92 4.18 -3.68
C ARG A 157 16.49 4.96 -2.43
N GLY A 158 17.14 4.75 -1.28
CA GLY A 158 16.98 5.59 -0.09
C GLY A 158 16.27 4.94 1.10
N PHE A 159 16.02 3.65 1.09
CA PHE A 159 15.68 2.91 2.31
C PHE A 159 16.92 2.80 3.20
N ASP A 160 16.71 2.84 4.51
CA ASP A 160 17.80 2.74 5.49
C ASP A 160 18.21 1.28 5.75
N GLU A 161 17.26 0.34 5.70
CA GLU A 161 17.48 -1.09 5.83
C GLU A 161 16.73 -1.88 4.75
N TRP A 162 17.33 -2.99 4.32
CA TRP A 162 16.72 -3.88 3.34
C TRP A 162 17.10 -5.33 3.58
N TYR A 163 16.09 -6.19 3.55
CA TYR A 163 16.25 -7.64 3.45
C TYR A 163 15.30 -8.17 2.37
N GLY A 164 15.81 -8.82 1.35
CA GLY A 164 15.00 -9.30 0.23
C GLY A 164 15.81 -9.69 -0.98
N PHE A 165 15.19 -9.62 -2.16
CA PHE A 165 15.83 -10.03 -3.40
C PHE A 165 15.55 -9.05 -4.54
N LEU A 166 16.48 -8.89 -5.47
CA LEU A 166 16.34 -8.04 -6.66
C LEU A 166 15.55 -8.77 -7.74
N GLY A 167 15.98 -9.92 -8.14
CA GLY A 167 15.44 -10.90 -9.07
C GLY A 167 14.42 -10.45 -10.14
N ARG A 168 14.17 -11.30 -11.09
CA ARG A 168 13.21 -11.08 -12.18
C ARG A 168 11.75 -11.32 -11.74
N GLY A 169 11.40 -10.91 -10.51
CA GLY A 169 10.04 -10.95 -10.00
C GLY A 169 9.66 -12.17 -9.17
N ALA A 170 10.56 -13.11 -8.96
CA ALA A 170 10.34 -14.30 -8.13
C ALA A 170 11.59 -14.75 -7.41
N HIS A 171 11.41 -15.50 -6.33
CA HIS A 171 12.46 -16.16 -5.58
C HIS A 171 11.96 -17.52 -5.09
N ASP A 172 12.86 -18.50 -4.94
CA ASP A 172 12.56 -19.78 -4.30
C ASP A 172 12.17 -19.56 -2.85
N TYR A 173 11.14 -20.27 -2.37
CA TYR A 173 10.64 -20.12 -1.01
C TYR A 173 11.39 -20.96 0.02
N LEU A 174 12.08 -22.01 -0.45
CA LEU A 174 12.72 -23.03 0.37
C LEU A 174 14.25 -23.04 0.26
N LYS A 175 14.79 -22.36 -0.77
CA LYS A 175 16.24 -22.25 -1.02
C LYS A 175 16.65 -20.79 -0.97
N LEU A 176 17.15 -20.35 0.17
CA LEU A 176 17.56 -18.97 0.42
C LEU A 176 19.08 -18.81 0.47
N ASP A 177 19.83 -19.88 0.17
CA ASP A 177 21.28 -19.94 0.25
C ASP A 177 21.99 -19.89 -1.11
N ASP A 178 21.26 -19.75 -2.23
CA ASP A 178 21.80 -19.68 -3.59
C ASP A 178 22.35 -18.28 -3.90
N ILE A 179 23.59 -18.02 -3.48
CA ILE A 179 24.28 -16.74 -3.73
C ILE A 179 24.57 -16.50 -5.21
N GLU A 180 24.83 -17.55 -5.99
CA GLU A 180 25.27 -17.41 -7.38
C GLU A 180 24.09 -17.28 -8.36
N GLY A 181 22.99 -17.98 -8.12
CA GLY A 181 21.83 -17.98 -9.01
C GLY A 181 20.79 -16.91 -8.67
N SER A 182 20.34 -16.88 -7.41
CA SER A 182 19.29 -15.96 -6.94
C SER A 182 19.50 -15.59 -5.47
N PRO A 183 20.45 -14.67 -5.20
CA PRO A 183 20.81 -14.36 -3.82
C PRO A 183 19.72 -13.60 -3.08
N MET A 184 19.59 -13.91 -1.79
CA MET A 184 19.01 -12.99 -0.82
C MET A 184 20.02 -11.89 -0.49
N TYR A 185 19.53 -10.71 -0.18
CA TYR A 185 20.35 -9.54 0.17
C TYR A 185 19.99 -9.00 1.54
N ARG A 186 21.03 -8.51 2.23
CA ARG A 186 20.89 -7.65 3.41
C ARG A 186 21.67 -6.36 3.16
N ASN A 187 20.96 -5.23 3.09
CA ASN A 187 21.56 -3.90 2.87
C ASN A 187 22.52 -3.84 1.68
N GLY A 188 22.13 -4.43 0.55
CA GLY A 188 22.91 -4.44 -0.69
C GLY A 188 24.01 -5.52 -0.77
N LYS A 189 24.20 -6.32 0.26
CA LYS A 189 25.16 -7.44 0.27
C LYS A 189 24.42 -8.76 0.11
N PRO A 190 24.87 -9.66 -0.79
CA PRO A 190 24.30 -11.00 -0.88
C PRO A 190 24.59 -11.79 0.41
N ILE A 191 23.62 -12.58 0.84
CA ILE A 191 23.72 -13.41 2.05
C ILE A 191 23.21 -14.82 1.76
N LYS A 192 23.67 -15.78 2.56
CA LYS A 192 23.01 -17.09 2.72
C LYS A 192 22.00 -16.97 3.84
N ASP A 193 20.81 -17.54 3.65
CA ASP A 193 19.81 -17.66 4.69
C ASP A 193 19.11 -19.03 4.58
N GLU A 194 18.32 -19.38 5.58
CA GLU A 194 17.61 -20.65 5.68
C GLU A 194 16.18 -20.41 6.15
N GLY A 195 15.32 -21.38 5.88
CA GLY A 195 13.92 -21.36 6.29
C GLY A 195 12.96 -21.05 5.14
N TYR A 196 11.72 -20.76 5.47
CA TYR A 196 10.67 -20.46 4.51
C TYR A 196 10.60 -18.95 4.27
N LEU A 197 10.72 -18.51 3.02
CA LEU A 197 10.86 -17.10 2.64
C LEU A 197 9.82 -16.19 3.29
N THR A 198 8.52 -16.56 3.23
CA THR A 198 7.45 -15.75 3.83
C THR A 198 7.66 -15.53 5.33
N THR A 199 8.08 -16.57 6.05
CA THR A 199 8.41 -16.48 7.48
C THR A 199 9.61 -15.59 7.72
N ARG A 200 10.68 -15.72 6.93
CA ARG A 200 11.89 -14.92 7.06
C ARG A 200 11.62 -13.43 6.82
N LEU A 201 10.81 -13.09 5.81
CA LEU A 201 10.39 -11.69 5.56
C LEU A 201 9.63 -11.11 6.75
N THR A 202 8.79 -11.92 7.37
CA THR A 202 8.06 -11.52 8.59
C THR A 202 9.00 -11.31 9.77
N ASP A 203 9.95 -12.24 10.00
CA ASP A 203 10.93 -12.15 11.08
C ASP A 203 11.76 -10.87 11.01
N GLU A 204 12.27 -10.55 9.83
CA GLU A 204 13.06 -9.34 9.59
C GLU A 204 12.22 -8.05 9.77
N THR A 205 10.95 -8.07 9.33
CA THR A 205 10.03 -6.96 9.56
C THR A 205 9.75 -6.75 11.04
N VAL A 206 9.47 -7.81 11.78
CA VAL A 206 9.25 -7.76 13.24
C VAL A 206 10.48 -7.22 13.96
N ALA A 207 11.66 -7.73 13.60
CA ALA A 207 12.92 -7.26 14.19
C ALA A 207 13.17 -5.76 13.92
N PHE A 208 12.87 -5.29 12.71
CA PHE A 208 12.97 -3.87 12.36
C PHE A 208 12.00 -3.00 13.20
N ILE A 209 10.74 -3.40 13.32
CA ILE A 209 9.73 -2.69 14.13
C ILE A 209 10.19 -2.57 15.58
N GLN A 210 10.66 -3.67 16.18
CA GLN A 210 11.15 -3.69 17.56
C GLN A 210 12.38 -2.81 17.74
N LYS A 211 13.33 -2.85 16.81
CA LYS A 211 14.54 -2.05 16.82
C LYS A 211 14.26 -0.54 16.75
N HIS A 212 13.28 -0.15 15.96
CA HIS A 212 12.99 1.27 15.66
C HIS A 212 11.73 1.83 16.36
N LYS A 213 11.18 1.12 17.33
CA LYS A 213 9.95 1.51 18.04
C LYS A 213 9.98 2.90 18.71
N ALA A 214 11.17 3.44 18.99
CA ALA A 214 11.35 4.73 19.65
C ALA A 214 11.20 5.95 18.70
N GLN A 215 11.17 5.75 17.38
CA GLN A 215 11.08 6.81 16.37
C GLN A 215 10.06 6.44 15.27
N PRO A 216 9.54 7.42 14.50
CA PRO A 216 8.65 7.10 13.42
C PRO A 216 9.38 6.26 12.36
N PHE A 217 8.70 5.26 11.81
CA PHE A 217 9.28 4.38 10.79
C PHE A 217 8.33 4.15 9.63
N TYR A 218 8.93 3.83 8.47
CA TYR A 218 8.24 3.34 7.30
C TYR A 218 8.68 1.90 7.01
N VAL A 219 7.74 0.99 6.97
CA VAL A 219 7.93 -0.41 6.55
C VAL A 219 7.27 -0.62 5.20
N HIS A 220 8.05 -1.14 4.24
CA HIS A 220 7.56 -1.67 2.97
C HIS A 220 7.76 -3.20 2.99
N LEU A 221 6.74 -3.93 3.45
CA LEU A 221 6.75 -5.39 3.48
C LEU A 221 6.12 -5.92 2.20
N ALA A 222 6.97 -6.31 1.24
CA ALA A 222 6.59 -6.79 -0.06
C ALA A 222 6.76 -8.32 -0.13
N TYR A 223 5.77 -9.06 0.31
CA TYR A 223 5.79 -10.52 0.23
C TYR A 223 5.91 -11.00 -1.22
N ASN A 224 6.67 -12.09 -1.44
CA ASN A 224 6.63 -12.84 -2.68
C ASN A 224 5.37 -13.74 -2.77
N ALA A 225 4.79 -14.08 -1.63
CA ALA A 225 3.59 -14.90 -1.55
C ALA A 225 2.35 -14.11 -2.06
N VAL A 226 1.54 -14.72 -2.90
CA VAL A 226 1.48 -16.14 -3.28
C VAL A 226 1.98 -16.39 -4.72
N HIS A 227 2.91 -15.60 -5.23
CA HIS A 227 3.50 -15.71 -6.58
C HIS A 227 4.28 -17.02 -6.76
N SER A 228 4.46 -17.45 -7.99
CA SER A 228 5.35 -18.59 -8.35
C SER A 228 6.80 -18.37 -7.86
N PRO A 229 7.57 -19.45 -7.60
CA PRO A 229 7.21 -20.85 -7.74
C PRO A 229 6.19 -21.30 -6.68
N ALA A 230 5.32 -22.26 -7.05
CA ALA A 230 4.33 -22.83 -6.14
C ALA A 230 5.02 -23.75 -5.11
N GLN A 231 5.37 -23.19 -3.95
CA GLN A 231 6.15 -23.87 -2.92
C GLN A 231 5.65 -23.49 -1.52
N ALA A 232 5.39 -24.48 -0.70
CA ALA A 232 5.08 -24.34 0.72
C ALA A 232 5.62 -25.55 1.49
N PRO A 233 5.67 -25.50 2.83
CA PRO A 233 6.02 -26.65 3.64
C PRO A 233 5.11 -27.85 3.34
N ALA A 234 5.70 -29.02 3.08
CA ALA A 234 4.98 -30.23 2.64
C ALA A 234 3.87 -30.65 3.62
N ALA A 235 4.08 -30.45 4.92
CA ALA A 235 3.08 -30.77 5.95
C ALA A 235 1.81 -29.92 5.80
N ASP A 236 1.94 -28.63 5.43
CA ASP A 236 0.79 -27.75 5.24
C ASP A 236 0.05 -28.08 3.95
N ILE A 237 0.76 -28.42 2.87
CA ILE A 237 0.13 -28.90 1.63
C ILE A 237 -0.69 -30.15 1.91
N ALA A 238 -0.12 -31.13 2.62
CA ALA A 238 -0.80 -32.36 3.00
C ALA A 238 -2.02 -32.10 3.89
N ARG A 239 -1.94 -31.12 4.81
CA ARG A 239 -3.05 -30.70 5.66
C ARG A 239 -4.22 -30.18 4.83
N PHE A 240 -3.98 -29.27 3.87
CA PHE A 240 -5.03 -28.74 3.00
C PHE A 240 -5.64 -29.82 2.09
N LYS A 241 -4.83 -30.71 1.52
CA LYS A 241 -5.32 -31.85 0.74
C LYS A 241 -6.21 -32.79 1.55
N LYS A 242 -5.87 -33.02 2.83
CA LYS A 242 -6.69 -33.85 3.74
C LYS A 242 -7.99 -33.15 4.11
N GLN A 243 -7.95 -31.84 4.35
CA GLN A 243 -9.12 -31.05 4.76
C GLN A 243 -10.10 -30.81 3.61
N PHE A 244 -9.58 -30.65 2.40
CA PHE A 244 -10.32 -30.36 1.16
C PHE A 244 -9.88 -31.33 0.05
N PRO A 245 -10.33 -32.59 0.07
CA PRO A 245 -9.87 -33.60 -0.90
C PRO A 245 -10.19 -33.26 -2.35
N GLU A 246 -11.19 -32.39 -2.59
CA GLU A 246 -11.68 -32.01 -3.91
C GLU A 246 -10.81 -30.94 -4.60
N ILE A 247 -9.96 -30.19 -3.87
CA ILE A 247 -9.12 -29.16 -4.50
C ILE A 247 -7.93 -29.79 -5.24
N THR A 248 -7.46 -29.09 -6.28
CA THR A 248 -6.27 -29.51 -7.02
C THR A 248 -5.01 -29.38 -6.16
N GLU A 249 -3.94 -30.07 -6.55
CA GLU A 249 -2.62 -29.94 -5.91
C GLU A 249 -2.14 -28.49 -5.93
N ALA A 250 -2.23 -27.81 -7.09
CA ALA A 250 -1.85 -26.40 -7.23
C ALA A 250 -2.63 -25.50 -6.26
N ARG A 251 -3.93 -25.74 -6.08
CA ARG A 251 -4.76 -24.99 -5.14
C ARG A 251 -4.37 -25.28 -3.68
N ALA A 252 -4.04 -26.51 -3.34
CA ALA A 252 -3.57 -26.87 -2.00
C ALA A 252 -2.23 -26.19 -1.65
N ILE A 253 -1.33 -26.11 -2.61
CA ILE A 253 -0.07 -25.38 -2.45
C ILE A 253 -0.34 -23.90 -2.22
N LEU A 254 -1.21 -23.27 -3.04
CA LEU A 254 -1.59 -21.86 -2.87
C LEU A 254 -2.20 -21.63 -1.47
N MET A 255 -3.09 -22.50 -0.99
CA MET A 255 -3.67 -22.38 0.35
C MET A 255 -2.62 -22.48 1.46
N ALA A 256 -1.63 -23.34 1.29
CA ALA A 256 -0.50 -23.43 2.23
C ALA A 256 0.37 -22.15 2.20
N MET A 257 0.63 -21.59 1.02
CA MET A 257 1.35 -20.30 0.89
C MET A 257 0.55 -19.15 1.53
N LEU A 258 -0.75 -19.09 1.27
CA LEU A 258 -1.67 -18.08 1.82
C LEU A 258 -1.77 -18.19 3.35
N HIS A 259 -1.76 -19.40 3.90
CA HIS A 259 -1.73 -19.63 5.34
C HIS A 259 -0.49 -18.99 6.00
N HIS A 260 0.70 -19.19 5.43
CA HIS A 260 1.92 -18.56 5.96
C HIS A 260 1.93 -17.04 5.78
N LEU A 261 1.33 -16.53 4.71
CA LEU A 261 1.12 -15.11 4.51
C LEU A 261 0.23 -14.52 5.60
N ASP A 262 -0.92 -15.13 5.85
CA ASP A 262 -1.87 -14.71 6.89
C ASP A 262 -1.25 -14.72 8.28
N LEU A 263 -0.52 -15.79 8.64
CA LEU A 263 0.25 -15.84 9.88
C LEU A 263 1.29 -14.70 9.97
N GLY A 264 1.95 -14.38 8.86
CA GLY A 264 2.92 -13.30 8.80
C GLY A 264 2.29 -11.93 9.06
N VAL A 265 1.15 -11.65 8.43
CA VAL A 265 0.38 -10.41 8.69
C VAL A 265 -0.05 -10.34 10.15
N GLY A 266 -0.57 -11.44 10.71
CA GLY A 266 -0.94 -11.52 12.12
C GLY A 266 0.22 -11.16 13.04
N ARG A 267 1.40 -11.74 12.81
CA ARG A 267 2.60 -11.47 13.61
C ARG A 267 3.05 -10.01 13.56
N VAL A 268 2.95 -9.36 12.39
CA VAL A 268 3.27 -7.92 12.25
C VAL A 268 2.28 -7.08 13.07
N VAL A 269 0.97 -7.33 12.94
CA VAL A 269 -0.08 -6.61 13.69
C VAL A 269 0.07 -6.84 15.19
N ASP A 270 0.29 -8.07 15.63
CA ASP A 270 0.48 -8.42 17.04
C ASP A 270 1.73 -7.74 17.62
N THR A 271 2.81 -7.63 16.82
CA THR A 271 4.01 -6.90 17.23
C THR A 271 3.71 -5.43 17.45
N LEU A 272 2.99 -4.77 16.52
CA LEU A 272 2.58 -3.38 16.66
C LEU A 272 1.72 -3.17 17.92
N LYS A 273 0.77 -4.07 18.19
CA LYS A 273 -0.08 -4.05 19.38
C LYS A 273 0.74 -4.25 20.68
N LYS A 274 1.60 -5.26 20.69
CA LYS A 274 2.45 -5.60 21.85
C LYS A 274 3.44 -4.49 22.22
N GLU A 275 4.02 -3.83 21.22
CA GLU A 275 4.96 -2.72 21.42
C GLU A 275 4.24 -1.37 21.67
N GLY A 276 2.91 -1.34 21.75
CA GLY A 276 2.12 -0.12 21.97
C GLY A 276 2.12 0.87 20.80
N LEU A 277 2.38 0.38 19.59
CA LEU A 277 2.52 1.20 18.38
C LEU A 277 1.26 1.24 17.50
N TRP A 278 0.35 0.27 17.72
CA TRP A 278 -0.82 0.05 16.85
C TRP A 278 -1.69 1.29 16.68
N GLU A 279 -2.01 1.97 17.77
CA GLU A 279 -2.89 3.14 17.75
C GLU A 279 -2.36 4.25 16.83
N ASN A 280 -1.04 4.45 16.80
CA ASN A 280 -0.40 5.48 15.97
C ASN A 280 0.38 4.88 14.79
N THR A 281 -0.22 3.91 14.11
CA THR A 281 0.31 3.31 12.88
C THR A 281 -0.72 3.38 11.77
N LEU A 282 -0.36 4.06 10.67
CA LEU A 282 -1.06 3.95 9.39
C LEU A 282 -0.60 2.66 8.71
N LEU A 283 -1.47 1.63 8.72
CA LEU A 283 -1.23 0.36 8.05
C LEU A 283 -2.09 0.26 6.81
N VAL A 284 -1.49 -0.12 5.68
CA VAL A 284 -2.17 -0.42 4.42
C VAL A 284 -1.81 -1.83 3.99
N PHE A 285 -2.82 -2.63 3.66
CA PHE A 285 -2.69 -3.95 3.06
C PHE A 285 -3.33 -3.97 1.68
N LEU A 286 -2.59 -4.48 0.67
CA LEU A 286 -3.07 -4.66 -0.70
C LEU A 286 -2.24 -5.73 -1.42
N THR A 287 -2.65 -6.12 -2.65
CA THR A 287 -1.82 -6.92 -3.57
C THR A 287 -1.40 -6.11 -4.79
N ASP A 288 -0.35 -6.52 -5.47
CA ASP A 288 0.25 -5.75 -6.57
C ASP A 288 -0.45 -5.92 -7.93
N ASN A 289 -1.21 -6.97 -8.11
CA ASN A 289 -2.11 -7.21 -9.25
C ASN A 289 -3.18 -8.24 -8.87
N GLY A 290 -4.15 -8.45 -9.72
CA GLY A 290 -5.13 -9.51 -9.53
C GLY A 290 -4.50 -10.90 -9.50
N GLY A 291 -5.19 -11.85 -8.90
CA GLY A 291 -4.72 -13.21 -8.72
C GLY A 291 -4.36 -13.90 -10.03
N SER A 292 -3.28 -14.67 -10.01
CA SER A 292 -2.79 -15.40 -11.17
C SER A 292 -3.54 -16.73 -11.35
N LYS A 293 -4.11 -16.94 -12.55
CA LYS A 293 -4.72 -18.24 -12.90
C LYS A 293 -3.71 -19.39 -12.88
N ALA A 294 -2.45 -19.10 -13.25
CA ALA A 294 -1.39 -20.10 -13.21
C ALA A 294 -1.10 -20.61 -11.80
N MET A 295 -1.36 -19.77 -10.79
CA MET A 295 -1.26 -20.12 -9.36
C MET A 295 -2.57 -20.63 -8.78
N SER A 296 -3.62 -20.80 -9.58
CA SER A 296 -4.97 -21.18 -9.14
C SER A 296 -5.61 -20.17 -8.18
N ALA A 297 -5.21 -18.90 -8.26
CA ALA A 297 -5.83 -17.83 -7.49
C ALA A 297 -7.24 -17.50 -8.01
N VAL A 298 -8.11 -17.01 -7.12
CA VAL A 298 -9.53 -16.78 -7.40
C VAL A 298 -9.88 -15.30 -7.26
N ASN A 299 -10.46 -14.72 -8.34
CA ASN A 299 -10.84 -13.32 -8.39
C ASN A 299 -12.37 -13.10 -8.37
N THR A 300 -13.17 -14.14 -8.10
CA THR A 300 -14.64 -14.03 -8.07
C THR A 300 -15.11 -12.89 -7.14
N PRO A 301 -16.21 -12.18 -7.50
CA PRO A 301 -17.03 -12.34 -8.70
C PRO A 301 -16.47 -11.60 -9.92
N LEU A 302 -15.28 -11.01 -9.82
CA LEU A 302 -14.66 -10.13 -10.81
C LEU A 302 -14.16 -10.93 -12.03
N ARG A 303 -14.42 -10.41 -13.23
CA ARG A 303 -13.91 -10.95 -14.48
C ARG A 303 -12.40 -10.72 -14.59
N GLY A 304 -11.68 -11.68 -15.14
CA GLY A 304 -10.26 -11.55 -15.46
C GLY A 304 -9.33 -11.96 -14.32
N ALA A 305 -8.05 -11.69 -14.54
CA ALA A 305 -6.94 -12.08 -13.68
C ALA A 305 -5.71 -11.26 -14.02
N LYS A 306 -4.57 -11.51 -13.36
CA LYS A 306 -3.25 -10.98 -13.74
C LYS A 306 -3.05 -10.93 -15.25
N GLN A 307 -2.43 -9.85 -15.76
CA GLN A 307 -2.22 -9.53 -17.19
C GLN A 307 -3.49 -9.10 -17.95
N GLN A 308 -4.59 -8.87 -17.26
CA GLN A 308 -5.83 -8.40 -17.89
C GLN A 308 -6.32 -7.12 -17.22
N ASN A 309 -6.87 -6.21 -18.02
CA ASN A 309 -7.39 -4.92 -17.55
C ASN A 309 -8.87 -4.98 -17.11
N TYR A 310 -9.45 -6.18 -17.02
CA TYR A 310 -10.73 -6.38 -16.35
C TYR A 310 -10.59 -6.22 -14.83
N GLU A 311 -11.71 -6.05 -14.13
CA GLU A 311 -11.75 -5.83 -12.68
C GLU A 311 -10.90 -6.83 -11.90
N GLY A 312 -10.97 -8.14 -12.23
CA GLY A 312 -10.20 -9.19 -11.56
C GLY A 312 -8.69 -9.13 -11.78
N GLY A 313 -8.20 -8.27 -12.70
CA GLY A 313 -6.76 -8.05 -12.90
C GLY A 313 -6.22 -6.81 -12.20
N ILE A 314 -7.09 -5.85 -11.84
CA ILE A 314 -6.69 -4.52 -11.37
C ILE A 314 -7.38 -4.06 -10.08
N ARG A 315 -8.48 -4.70 -9.65
CA ARG A 315 -9.16 -4.45 -8.38
C ARG A 315 -8.73 -5.51 -7.37
N THR A 316 -8.31 -5.08 -6.21
CA THR A 316 -7.59 -5.92 -5.24
C THR A 316 -8.19 -5.76 -3.84
N PRO A 317 -7.98 -6.72 -2.92
CA PRO A 317 -8.23 -6.48 -1.51
C PRO A 317 -7.47 -5.23 -1.05
N PHE A 318 -8.14 -4.32 -0.33
CA PHE A 318 -7.52 -3.08 0.10
C PHE A 318 -8.03 -2.71 1.51
N ILE A 319 -7.12 -2.71 2.48
CA ILE A 319 -7.43 -2.45 3.89
C ILE A 319 -6.59 -1.28 4.37
N VAL A 320 -7.20 -0.31 5.07
CA VAL A 320 -6.48 0.83 5.68
C VAL A 320 -6.87 0.94 7.14
N SER A 321 -5.86 0.98 8.01
CA SER A 321 -6.02 1.15 9.45
C SER A 321 -5.19 2.31 9.97
N TRP A 322 -5.74 3.10 10.87
CA TRP A 322 -5.03 4.03 11.75
C TRP A 322 -5.97 4.42 12.89
N PRO A 323 -6.00 3.62 13.98
CA PRO A 323 -7.00 3.75 15.04
C PRO A 323 -7.06 5.14 15.68
N ALA A 324 -5.91 5.81 15.88
CA ALA A 324 -5.87 7.16 16.44
C ALA A 324 -6.50 8.24 15.53
N ALA A 325 -6.62 8.01 14.23
CA ALA A 325 -7.10 9.02 13.28
C ALA A 325 -8.56 8.81 12.84
N PHE A 326 -8.99 7.56 12.70
CA PHE A 326 -10.35 7.24 12.23
C PHE A 326 -10.82 5.88 12.74
N LYS A 327 -12.14 5.74 12.85
CA LYS A 327 -12.78 4.50 13.29
C LYS A 327 -12.76 3.46 12.17
N GLY A 328 -12.31 2.25 12.47
CA GLY A 328 -12.42 1.06 11.61
C GLY A 328 -13.80 0.40 11.67
N GLY A 329 -13.85 -0.88 11.25
CA GLY A 329 -15.06 -1.71 11.28
C GLY A 329 -16.09 -1.30 10.24
N ARG A 330 -15.67 -0.79 9.08
CA ARG A 330 -16.57 -0.34 8.01
C ARG A 330 -16.01 -0.63 6.62
N THR A 331 -16.92 -0.77 5.68
CA THR A 331 -16.62 -0.85 4.25
C THR A 331 -16.93 0.49 3.58
N LEU A 332 -16.04 0.92 2.69
CA LEU A 332 -16.25 2.06 1.80
C LEU A 332 -16.24 1.57 0.35
N ASP A 333 -17.26 1.99 -0.41
CA ASP A 333 -17.41 1.65 -1.83
C ASP A 333 -16.83 2.73 -2.77
N THR A 334 -16.28 3.80 -2.20
CA THR A 334 -15.60 4.83 -2.99
C THR A 334 -14.36 4.25 -3.65
N PRO A 335 -14.20 4.37 -4.97
CA PRO A 335 -13.01 3.93 -5.68
C PRO A 335 -11.77 4.68 -5.19
N ILE A 336 -10.68 3.93 -4.97
CA ILE A 336 -9.37 4.46 -4.56
C ILE A 336 -8.25 3.79 -5.34
N SER A 337 -7.07 4.38 -5.31
CA SER A 337 -5.88 3.87 -6.00
C SER A 337 -4.72 3.60 -5.05
N SER A 338 -3.84 2.67 -5.43
CA SER A 338 -2.55 2.48 -4.76
C SER A 338 -1.67 3.75 -4.80
N LEU A 339 -1.92 4.67 -5.73
CA LEU A 339 -1.26 5.99 -5.77
C LEU A 339 -1.60 6.87 -4.57
N ASP A 340 -2.75 6.63 -3.94
CA ASP A 340 -3.26 7.44 -2.82
C ASP A 340 -2.49 7.18 -1.51
N ILE A 341 -1.74 6.08 -1.45
CA ILE A 341 -1.01 5.66 -0.24
C ILE A 341 0.08 6.67 0.11
N LEU A 342 0.90 7.10 -0.86
CA LEU A 342 1.96 8.06 -0.62
C LEU A 342 1.44 9.42 -0.13
N PRO A 343 0.51 10.12 -0.83
CA PRO A 343 -0.01 11.39 -0.33
C PRO A 343 -0.74 11.26 1.01
N THR A 344 -1.38 10.12 1.30
CA THR A 344 -1.97 9.83 2.62
C THR A 344 -0.91 9.79 3.72
N ALA A 345 0.20 9.09 3.47
CA ALA A 345 1.30 9.00 4.42
C ALA A 345 2.01 10.35 4.61
N LEU A 346 2.16 11.16 3.56
CA LEU A 346 2.75 12.48 3.64
C LEU A 346 1.88 13.43 4.47
N GLU A 347 0.56 13.46 4.22
CA GLU A 347 -0.36 14.24 5.03
C GLU A 347 -0.36 13.79 6.48
N ALA A 348 -0.38 12.48 6.74
CA ALA A 348 -0.31 11.90 8.08
C ALA A 348 1.00 12.27 8.81
N ALA A 349 2.10 12.36 8.09
CA ALA A 349 3.42 12.75 8.62
C ALA A 349 3.61 14.28 8.72
N GLY A 350 2.65 15.09 8.25
CA GLY A 350 2.80 16.54 8.19
C GLY A 350 3.82 17.01 7.14
N VAL A 351 4.10 16.20 6.13
CA VAL A 351 5.04 16.50 5.04
C VAL A 351 4.28 17.12 3.87
N ALA A 352 4.79 18.24 3.37
CA ALA A 352 4.20 18.92 2.21
C ALA A 352 4.31 18.05 0.94
N LEU A 353 3.28 18.10 0.10
CA LEU A 353 3.28 17.40 -1.18
C LEU A 353 4.32 18.02 -2.13
N PRO A 354 4.98 17.20 -2.97
CA PRO A 354 5.96 17.69 -3.94
C PRO A 354 5.29 18.53 -5.03
N THR A 355 5.89 19.67 -5.37
CA THR A 355 5.39 20.59 -6.40
C THR A 355 6.07 20.41 -7.75
N ALA A 356 7.36 20.06 -7.77
CA ALA A 356 8.13 19.88 -9.01
C ALA A 356 7.67 18.68 -9.87
N LYS A 357 7.30 17.60 -9.20
CA LYS A 357 6.68 16.40 -9.79
C LYS A 357 5.43 16.06 -8.98
N PRO A 358 4.27 16.67 -9.30
CA PRO A 358 3.04 16.43 -8.56
C PRO A 358 2.65 14.95 -8.54
N LEU A 359 2.08 14.52 -7.42
CA LEU A 359 1.54 13.17 -7.30
C LEU A 359 0.23 13.05 -8.10
N ASP A 360 -0.04 11.89 -8.65
CA ASP A 360 -1.32 11.58 -9.30
C ASP A 360 -2.35 11.07 -8.28
N GLY A 361 -1.90 10.47 -7.18
CA GLY A 361 -2.75 10.06 -6.07
C GLY A 361 -3.20 11.24 -5.21
N LYS A 362 -4.24 11.01 -4.42
CA LYS A 362 -4.80 11.98 -3.47
C LYS A 362 -4.92 11.36 -2.09
N SER A 363 -4.72 12.16 -1.03
CA SER A 363 -4.83 11.62 0.33
C SER A 363 -6.21 11.05 0.63
N LEU A 364 -6.23 9.87 1.25
CA LEU A 364 -7.42 9.20 1.73
C LEU A 364 -7.94 9.76 3.06
N LEU A 365 -7.17 10.58 3.78
CA LEU A 365 -7.54 11.07 5.11
C LEU A 365 -8.87 11.82 5.14
N PRO A 366 -9.20 12.71 4.17
CA PRO A 366 -10.51 13.36 4.15
C PRO A 366 -11.67 12.35 4.04
N LEU A 367 -11.50 11.28 3.25
CA LEU A 367 -12.48 10.21 3.08
C LEU A 367 -12.58 9.35 4.36
N LEU A 368 -11.43 8.93 4.90
CA LEU A 368 -11.33 8.08 6.09
C LEU A 368 -11.86 8.76 7.35
N THR A 369 -11.65 10.07 7.48
CA THR A 369 -12.14 10.88 8.63
C THR A 369 -13.56 11.40 8.45
N GLY A 370 -14.22 11.12 7.31
CA GLY A 370 -15.58 11.60 7.02
C GLY A 370 -15.67 13.10 6.69
N LYS A 371 -14.54 13.76 6.41
CA LYS A 371 -14.51 15.18 5.96
C LYS A 371 -14.91 15.33 4.50
N SER A 372 -14.87 14.28 3.71
CA SER A 372 -15.32 14.22 2.32
C SER A 372 -15.94 12.86 2.05
N SER A 373 -16.95 12.82 1.17
CA SER A 373 -17.48 11.60 0.55
C SER A 373 -16.97 11.43 -0.89
N GLN A 374 -16.25 12.43 -1.42
CA GLN A 374 -15.70 12.41 -2.79
C GLN A 374 -14.20 12.19 -2.78
N HIS A 375 -13.74 11.44 -3.78
CA HIS A 375 -12.34 11.17 -4.04
C HIS A 375 -12.04 11.32 -5.55
N ILE A 376 -10.93 10.77 -6.04
CA ILE A 376 -10.67 10.63 -7.48
C ILE A 376 -11.71 9.66 -8.06
N ASP A 377 -12.29 9.99 -9.20
CA ASP A 377 -13.30 9.18 -9.88
C ASP A 377 -12.85 8.65 -11.24
N THR A 378 -11.65 9.06 -11.69
CA THR A 378 -11.10 8.68 -12.99
C THR A 378 -9.75 8.00 -12.83
N PHE A 379 -9.61 6.79 -13.38
CA PHE A 379 -8.45 5.92 -13.25
C PHE A 379 -8.05 5.39 -14.62
N TYR A 380 -6.74 5.19 -14.81
CA TYR A 380 -6.16 4.80 -16.08
C TYR A 380 -5.22 3.61 -15.93
N TRP A 381 -5.23 2.72 -16.92
CA TRP A 381 -4.31 1.60 -17.07
C TRP A 381 -3.84 1.54 -18.51
N SER A 382 -2.54 1.31 -18.72
CA SER A 382 -1.95 1.19 -20.05
C SER A 382 -0.77 0.24 -20.01
N GLU A 383 -0.73 -0.67 -20.97
CA GLU A 383 0.39 -1.59 -21.19
C GLU A 383 1.38 -1.08 -22.25
N GLY A 384 1.11 0.11 -22.82
CA GLY A 384 1.96 0.78 -23.82
C GLY A 384 1.99 0.10 -25.19
N GLY A 385 2.36 0.89 -26.21
CA GLY A 385 2.46 0.46 -27.60
C GLY A 385 1.11 0.18 -28.27
N GLU A 386 1.11 0.05 -29.58
CA GLU A 386 -0.10 -0.13 -30.41
C GLU A 386 -0.88 -1.42 -30.09
N ALA A 387 -0.18 -2.49 -29.70
CA ALA A 387 -0.79 -3.78 -29.35
C ALA A 387 -1.07 -3.90 -27.84
N GLY A 388 -0.74 -2.89 -27.04
CA GLY A 388 -0.94 -2.89 -25.60
C GLY A 388 -2.41 -2.74 -25.25
N GLY A 389 -2.82 -3.42 -24.16
CA GLY A 389 -4.14 -3.24 -23.60
C GLY A 389 -4.23 -1.93 -22.80
N PHE A 390 -5.44 -1.40 -22.67
CA PHE A 390 -5.71 -0.25 -21.82
C PHE A 390 -7.06 -0.36 -21.10
N ALA A 391 -7.24 0.41 -20.06
CA ALA A 391 -8.55 0.70 -19.51
C ALA A 391 -8.60 2.14 -18.99
N VAL A 392 -9.80 2.71 -19.02
CA VAL A 392 -10.14 3.95 -18.34
C VAL A 392 -11.47 3.77 -17.63
N ARG A 393 -11.49 4.12 -16.36
CA ARG A 393 -12.71 4.21 -15.56
C ARG A 393 -12.98 5.67 -15.24
N SER A 394 -14.21 6.15 -15.47
CA SER A 394 -14.66 7.45 -14.98
C SER A 394 -16.06 7.31 -14.38
N GLY A 395 -16.16 7.59 -13.09
CA GLY A 395 -17.35 7.28 -12.30
C GLY A 395 -17.69 5.79 -12.37
N ASP A 396 -18.93 5.48 -12.78
CA ASP A 396 -19.41 4.09 -12.90
C ASP A 396 -19.06 3.42 -14.24
N TRP A 397 -18.55 4.18 -15.21
CA TRP A 397 -18.27 3.65 -16.53
C TRP A 397 -16.80 3.26 -16.69
N LYS A 398 -16.59 2.11 -17.32
CA LYS A 398 -15.25 1.61 -17.66
C LYS A 398 -15.19 1.15 -19.10
N LEU A 399 -14.25 1.73 -19.84
CA LEU A 399 -13.85 1.29 -21.18
C LEU A 399 -12.59 0.45 -21.05
N VAL A 400 -12.54 -0.68 -21.71
CA VAL A 400 -11.39 -1.59 -21.69
C VAL A 400 -11.08 -2.15 -23.06
N GLN A 401 -9.78 -2.22 -23.37
CA GLN A 401 -9.25 -2.99 -24.50
C GLN A 401 -8.17 -3.94 -23.95
N GLN A 402 -8.31 -5.20 -24.28
CA GLN A 402 -7.29 -6.18 -23.88
C GLN A 402 -6.13 -6.20 -24.87
N ARG A 403 -4.95 -6.57 -24.40
CA ARG A 403 -3.76 -6.74 -25.22
C ARG A 403 -4.04 -7.59 -26.46
N SER A 404 -3.57 -7.13 -27.62
CA SER A 404 -3.72 -7.80 -28.92
C SER A 404 -5.17 -8.02 -29.37
N GLN A 405 -6.13 -7.31 -28.76
CA GLN A 405 -7.53 -7.33 -29.18
C GLN A 405 -7.94 -5.92 -29.62
N PRO A 406 -8.35 -5.72 -30.89
CA PRO A 406 -8.71 -4.38 -31.37
C PRO A 406 -10.07 -3.91 -30.84
N LYS A 407 -10.92 -4.82 -30.34
CA LYS A 407 -12.25 -4.48 -29.84
C LYS A 407 -12.16 -3.85 -28.46
N VAL A 408 -12.79 -2.69 -28.30
CA VAL A 408 -13.08 -2.11 -26.98
C VAL A 408 -14.40 -2.65 -26.44
N GLU A 409 -14.50 -2.80 -25.14
CA GLU A 409 -15.69 -3.18 -24.39
C GLU A 409 -16.02 -2.07 -23.38
N LEU A 410 -17.31 -1.80 -23.19
CA LEU A 410 -17.80 -0.77 -22.26
C LEU A 410 -18.68 -1.39 -21.19
N PHE A 411 -18.42 -1.08 -19.93
CA PHE A 411 -19.19 -1.61 -18.80
C PHE A 411 -19.70 -0.50 -17.88
N ASN A 412 -20.83 -0.73 -17.21
CA ASN A 412 -21.30 0.08 -16.10
C ASN A 412 -21.08 -0.71 -14.79
N LEU A 413 -20.03 -0.39 -14.06
CA LEU A 413 -19.58 -1.13 -12.88
C LEU A 413 -20.53 -1.03 -11.67
N ALA A 414 -21.39 -0.01 -11.62
CA ALA A 414 -22.42 0.08 -10.58
C ALA A 414 -23.52 -0.98 -10.75
N LYS A 415 -23.77 -1.42 -12.00
CA LYS A 415 -24.80 -2.40 -12.34
C LYS A 415 -24.22 -3.78 -12.63
N ASP A 416 -23.00 -3.82 -13.16
CA ASP A 416 -22.30 -5.01 -13.62
C ASP A 416 -20.81 -4.98 -13.22
N PRO A 417 -20.51 -5.16 -11.92
CA PRO A 417 -19.11 -5.18 -11.45
C PRO A 417 -18.32 -6.39 -11.94
N ALA A 418 -19.01 -7.40 -12.51
CA ALA A 418 -18.40 -8.61 -13.08
C ALA A 418 -18.09 -8.46 -14.59
N GLU A 419 -18.40 -7.32 -15.21
CA GLU A 419 -18.09 -7.02 -16.62
C GLU A 419 -18.64 -8.10 -17.58
N THR A 420 -19.89 -8.49 -17.39
CA THR A 420 -20.54 -9.58 -18.16
C THR A 420 -21.23 -9.08 -19.42
N THR A 421 -21.65 -7.81 -19.45
CA THR A 421 -22.46 -7.25 -20.53
C THR A 421 -21.75 -6.06 -21.18
N ASP A 422 -21.25 -6.27 -22.41
CA ASP A 422 -20.62 -5.21 -23.21
C ASP A 422 -21.68 -4.24 -23.77
N LEU A 423 -21.62 -2.98 -23.34
CA LEU A 423 -22.52 -1.90 -23.71
C LEU A 423 -21.95 -0.97 -24.80
N ALA A 424 -20.81 -1.28 -25.42
CA ALA A 424 -20.10 -0.39 -26.32
C ALA A 424 -20.94 -0.03 -27.56
N SER A 425 -21.63 -1.02 -28.15
CA SER A 425 -22.46 -0.80 -29.35
C SER A 425 -23.66 0.12 -29.14
N GLU A 426 -24.19 0.14 -27.91
CA GLU A 426 -25.38 0.93 -27.55
C GLU A 426 -25.02 2.34 -27.01
N ASN A 427 -23.75 2.57 -26.68
CA ASN A 427 -23.28 3.77 -26.00
C ASN A 427 -22.05 4.42 -26.68
N ALA A 428 -22.10 4.59 -28.01
CA ALA A 428 -20.98 5.11 -28.79
C ALA A 428 -20.44 6.47 -28.28
N ALA A 429 -21.33 7.35 -27.82
CA ALA A 429 -20.94 8.63 -27.22
C ALA A 429 -20.09 8.47 -25.95
N LYS A 430 -20.43 7.51 -25.08
CA LYS A 430 -19.65 7.20 -23.86
C LYS A 430 -18.32 6.56 -24.20
N VAL A 431 -18.26 5.68 -25.20
CA VAL A 431 -17.00 5.14 -25.74
C VAL A 431 -16.08 6.28 -26.18
N ALA A 432 -16.60 7.22 -27.01
CA ALA A 432 -15.81 8.36 -27.50
C ALA A 432 -15.33 9.27 -26.35
N GLU A 433 -16.17 9.53 -25.35
CA GLU A 433 -15.82 10.32 -24.16
C GLU A 433 -14.65 9.68 -23.40
N LEU A 434 -14.73 8.39 -23.09
CA LEU A 434 -13.72 7.69 -22.32
C LEU A 434 -12.42 7.50 -23.11
N THR A 435 -12.50 7.24 -24.42
CA THR A 435 -11.34 7.20 -25.31
C THR A 435 -10.59 8.53 -25.26
N LYS A 436 -11.31 9.65 -25.38
CA LYS A 436 -10.70 10.99 -25.31
C LYS A 436 -10.01 11.24 -23.95
N LEU A 437 -10.63 10.80 -22.85
CA LEU A 437 -9.99 10.90 -21.52
C LEU A 437 -8.68 10.11 -21.48
N TYR A 438 -8.68 8.88 -21.99
CA TYR A 438 -7.50 8.03 -22.04
C TYR A 438 -6.39 8.64 -22.91
N ASP A 439 -6.72 9.10 -24.12
CA ASP A 439 -5.75 9.72 -25.06
C ASP A 439 -5.12 10.97 -24.43
N THR A 440 -5.95 11.86 -23.84
CA THR A 440 -5.48 13.07 -23.16
C THR A 440 -4.55 12.76 -21.97
N TRP A 441 -4.80 11.66 -21.26
CA TRP A 441 -3.92 11.20 -20.18
C TRP A 441 -2.64 10.59 -20.75
N LEU A 442 -2.74 9.76 -21.80
CA LEU A 442 -1.59 9.09 -22.41
C LEU A 442 -0.58 10.08 -22.99
N ASP A 443 -1.03 11.19 -23.59
CA ASP A 443 -0.19 12.28 -24.13
C ASP A 443 0.73 12.91 -23.06
N GLN A 444 0.45 12.70 -21.77
CA GLN A 444 1.27 13.19 -20.65
C GLN A 444 2.28 12.16 -20.16
N MET A 445 2.25 10.95 -20.68
CA MET A 445 3.11 9.86 -20.25
C MET A 445 4.40 9.81 -21.09
N ALA A 446 5.44 9.20 -20.53
CA ALA A 446 6.67 8.96 -21.26
C ALA A 446 6.52 7.72 -22.16
N GLU A 447 7.30 7.67 -23.22
CA GLU A 447 7.42 6.47 -24.04
C GLU A 447 7.91 5.27 -23.20
N PRO A 448 7.52 4.04 -23.53
CA PRO A 448 8.04 2.84 -22.88
C PRO A 448 9.56 2.77 -22.94
N MET A 449 10.21 2.40 -21.82
CA MET A 449 11.66 2.25 -21.72
C MET A 449 12.20 1.07 -22.53
#